data_14475b4c24ee43c732ef155f0226a779
#
_entry.id   14475b4c24ee43c732ef155f0226a779
#
_cell.length_a   1.000
_cell.length_b   1.000
_cell.length_c   1.000
_cell.angle_alpha   90.00
_cell.angle_beta   90.00
_cell.angle_gamma   90.00
#
_symmetry.space_group_name_H-M   'P 1'
#
loop_
_entity.id
_entity.type
_entity.pdbx_description
1 polymer ?
#
loop_
_entity_poly.entity_id
_entity_poly.type
_entity_poly.pdbx_seq_one_letter_code
_entity_poly.pdbx_strand_id
1 'polypeptide(L)'
;MNEEKNKGGMMSVIAALGANVLVAISKFIGFAISGSAAMLNESIHSIVDCGNEILLLVGNKQAAAKVSDKHPFGQARAKYFYSLVVAMMLFFAGGALGVMEATEKLFHPEHNVENTWLVMGILVFGLIVETVSLRVAIKEIKALNKDGLSLYRFLRESRHSEILIIFAEDSCAVLGLLIALGGTLLSHFTNNPFYDALSGVLIGLLLCGAALFLAREFYGLLIGESVTTNDLLRIKSAFNRTEISKLINVKTIHLSP
;
A
#
# COMPACT_ATOMS: atom_id res chain seq x y z
N MET A 1 -28.37 6.52 -14.77
CA MET A 1 -27.64 7.23 -13.67
C MET A 1 -26.64 6.36 -12.93
N ASN A 2 -26.86 5.06 -12.72
CA ASN A 2 -25.86 4.15 -12.10
C ASN A 2 -24.75 3.67 -13.08
N GLU A 3 -25.03 3.53 -14.38
CA GLU A 3 -24.02 3.10 -15.38
C GLU A 3 -23.00 4.20 -15.72
N GLU A 4 -23.40 5.47 -15.73
CA GLU A 4 -22.49 6.59 -15.98
C GLU A 4 -21.53 6.84 -14.81
N LYS A 5 -22.01 6.68 -13.56
CA LYS A 5 -21.15 6.72 -12.36
C LYS A 5 -20.14 5.58 -12.34
N ASN A 6 -20.53 4.39 -12.81
CA ASN A 6 -19.63 3.23 -12.88
C ASN A 6 -18.58 3.37 -13.99
N LYS A 7 -18.93 3.99 -15.13
CA LYS A 7 -17.98 4.30 -16.21
C LYS A 7 -16.96 5.37 -15.81
N GLY A 8 -17.40 6.41 -15.08
CA GLY A 8 -16.49 7.45 -14.57
C GLY A 8 -15.47 6.90 -13.56
N GLY A 9 -15.92 6.00 -12.67
CA GLY A 9 -15.03 5.34 -11.71
C GLY A 9 -14.01 4.42 -12.39
N MET A 10 -14.43 3.64 -13.38
CA MET A 10 -13.52 2.75 -14.14
C MET A 10 -12.47 3.54 -14.93
N MET A 11 -12.86 4.66 -15.55
CA MET A 11 -11.94 5.50 -16.30
C MET A 11 -10.87 6.15 -15.42
N SER A 12 -11.24 6.58 -14.20
CA SER A 12 -10.28 7.14 -13.24
C SER A 12 -9.26 6.11 -12.75
N VAL A 13 -9.70 4.87 -12.51
CA VAL A 13 -8.79 3.78 -12.12
C VAL A 13 -7.82 3.40 -13.25
N ILE A 14 -8.31 3.33 -14.50
CA ILE A 14 -7.45 3.06 -15.66
C ILE A 14 -6.44 4.19 -15.86
N ALA A 15 -6.84 5.43 -15.65
CA ALA A 15 -5.95 6.59 -15.75
C ALA A 15 -4.87 6.58 -14.65
N ALA A 16 -5.24 6.22 -13.41
CA ALA A 16 -4.30 6.07 -12.31
C ALA A 16 -3.29 4.94 -12.59
N LEU A 17 -3.76 3.76 -12.97
CA LEU A 17 -2.90 2.63 -13.35
C LEU A 17 -1.97 3.01 -14.51
N GLY A 18 -2.46 3.73 -15.53
CA GLY A 18 -1.64 4.22 -16.63
C GLY A 18 -0.54 5.19 -16.18
N ALA A 19 -0.84 6.08 -15.24
CA ALA A 19 0.15 6.99 -14.65
C ALA A 19 1.22 6.21 -13.86
N ASN A 20 0.83 5.25 -13.04
CA ASN A 20 1.75 4.42 -12.27
C ASN A 20 2.65 3.55 -13.16
N VAL A 21 2.12 3.00 -14.26
CA VAL A 21 2.93 2.29 -15.28
C VAL A 21 3.97 3.21 -15.92
N LEU A 22 3.62 4.45 -16.24
CA LEU A 22 4.58 5.42 -16.80
C LEU A 22 5.68 5.78 -15.80
N VAL A 23 5.32 5.97 -14.52
CA VAL A 23 6.29 6.19 -13.44
C VAL A 23 7.21 4.97 -13.27
N ALA A 24 6.68 3.77 -13.25
CA ALA A 24 7.45 2.52 -13.16
C ALA A 24 8.45 2.40 -14.31
N ILE A 25 8.01 2.65 -15.55
CA ILE A 25 8.89 2.64 -16.73
C ILE A 25 10.00 3.69 -16.59
N SER A 26 9.68 4.91 -16.18
CA SER A 26 10.67 5.98 -16.03
C SER A 26 11.72 5.65 -14.97
N LYS A 27 11.32 5.08 -13.85
CA LYS A 27 12.22 4.61 -12.78
C LYS A 27 13.11 3.48 -13.27
N PHE A 28 12.54 2.52 -14.01
CA PHE A 28 13.31 1.39 -14.56
C PHE A 28 14.35 1.84 -15.62
N ILE A 29 14.00 2.81 -16.47
CA ILE A 29 14.97 3.44 -17.39
C ILE A 29 16.06 4.14 -16.60
N GLY A 30 15.71 4.88 -15.53
CA GLY A 30 16.67 5.51 -14.63
C GLY A 30 17.64 4.51 -14.01
N PHE A 31 17.14 3.36 -13.53
CA PHE A 31 17.97 2.27 -13.04
C PHE A 31 18.91 1.72 -14.13
N ALA A 32 18.37 1.40 -15.32
CA ALA A 32 19.15 0.80 -16.42
C ALA A 32 20.30 1.72 -16.90
N ILE A 33 20.13 3.03 -16.79
CA ILE A 33 21.16 4.02 -17.16
C ILE A 33 22.18 4.25 -16.04
N SER A 34 21.73 4.18 -14.76
CA SER A 34 22.56 4.62 -13.62
C SER A 34 23.22 3.49 -12.84
N GLY A 35 22.69 2.28 -12.89
CA GLY A 35 23.08 1.17 -12.03
C GLY A 35 22.78 1.39 -10.53
N SER A 36 22.04 2.44 -10.15
CA SER A 36 21.75 2.77 -8.75
C SER A 36 20.92 1.70 -8.06
N ALA A 37 21.35 1.22 -6.89
CA ALA A 37 20.60 0.27 -6.07
C ALA A 37 19.30 0.88 -5.53
N ALA A 38 19.34 2.15 -5.15
CA ALA A 38 18.15 2.87 -4.70
C ALA A 38 17.11 2.98 -5.83
N MET A 39 17.56 3.31 -7.05
CA MET A 39 16.68 3.40 -8.22
C MET A 39 16.09 2.04 -8.61
N LEU A 40 16.85 0.95 -8.47
CA LEU A 40 16.34 -0.41 -8.68
C LEU A 40 15.19 -0.71 -7.72
N ASN A 41 15.38 -0.47 -6.42
CA ASN A 41 14.34 -0.70 -5.41
C ASN A 41 13.09 0.14 -5.67
N GLU A 42 13.25 1.41 -6.04
CA GLU A 42 12.15 2.29 -6.43
C GLU A 42 11.43 1.80 -7.70
N SER A 43 12.16 1.20 -8.65
CA SER A 43 11.57 0.62 -9.86
C SER A 43 10.75 -0.64 -9.55
N ILE A 44 11.29 -1.53 -8.71
CA ILE A 44 10.61 -2.74 -8.27
C ILE A 44 9.35 -2.37 -7.48
N HIS A 45 9.45 -1.40 -6.57
CA HIS A 45 8.31 -0.90 -5.81
C HIS A 45 7.18 -0.44 -6.73
N SER A 46 7.47 0.42 -7.72
CA SER A 46 6.46 0.92 -8.65
C SER A 46 5.85 -0.18 -9.55
N ILE A 47 6.60 -1.24 -9.89
CA ILE A 47 6.05 -2.40 -10.60
C ILE A 47 5.11 -3.19 -9.68
N VAL A 48 5.48 -3.37 -8.42
CA VAL A 48 4.63 -4.05 -7.42
C VAL A 48 3.35 -3.26 -7.21
N ASP A 49 3.40 -1.93 -7.13
CA ASP A 49 2.21 -1.07 -6.99
C ASP A 49 1.23 -1.25 -8.16
N CYS A 50 1.72 -1.29 -9.41
CA CYS A 50 0.88 -1.61 -10.56
C CYS A 50 0.21 -2.99 -10.43
N GLY A 51 0.95 -3.99 -9.94
CA GLY A 51 0.42 -5.34 -9.67
C GLY A 51 -0.64 -5.32 -8.56
N ASN A 52 -0.41 -4.54 -7.52
CA ASN A 52 -1.32 -4.37 -6.39
C ASN A 52 -2.65 -3.76 -6.82
N GLU A 53 -2.62 -2.71 -7.63
CA GLU A 53 -3.85 -2.10 -8.18
C GLU A 53 -4.69 -3.10 -8.97
N ILE A 54 -4.06 -3.95 -9.80
CA ILE A 54 -4.76 -5.00 -10.54
C ILE A 54 -5.38 -6.02 -9.58
N LEU A 55 -4.65 -6.47 -8.56
CA LEU A 55 -5.15 -7.43 -7.57
C LEU A 55 -6.30 -6.86 -6.74
N LEU A 56 -6.24 -5.59 -6.35
CA LEU A 56 -7.34 -4.91 -5.65
C LEU A 56 -8.59 -4.81 -6.52
N LEU A 57 -8.45 -4.51 -7.82
CA LEU A 57 -9.58 -4.51 -8.77
C LEU A 57 -10.21 -5.90 -8.89
N VAL A 58 -9.39 -6.96 -8.98
CA VAL A 58 -9.87 -8.36 -9.02
C VAL A 58 -10.59 -8.70 -7.71
N GLY A 59 -10.00 -8.34 -6.58
CA GLY A 59 -10.58 -8.55 -5.25
C GLY A 59 -11.94 -7.87 -5.09
N ASN A 60 -12.05 -6.62 -5.53
CA ASN A 60 -13.30 -5.86 -5.51
C ASN A 60 -14.38 -6.49 -6.39
N LYS A 61 -14.02 -6.90 -7.60
CA LYS A 61 -14.94 -7.57 -8.51
C LYS A 61 -15.44 -8.89 -7.93
N GLN A 62 -14.58 -9.67 -7.31
CA GLN A 62 -14.97 -10.95 -6.69
C GLN A 62 -15.81 -10.72 -5.43
N ALA A 63 -15.49 -9.73 -4.60
CA ALA A 63 -16.26 -9.39 -3.42
C ALA A 63 -17.68 -8.93 -3.74
N ALA A 64 -17.86 -8.27 -4.90
CA ALA A 64 -19.18 -7.84 -5.39
C ALA A 64 -20.01 -8.98 -6.04
N ALA A 65 -19.49 -10.22 -6.10
CA ALA A 65 -20.21 -11.34 -6.67
C ALA A 65 -21.47 -11.66 -5.85
N LYS A 66 -22.54 -12.04 -6.56
CA LYS A 66 -23.83 -12.37 -5.95
C LYS A 66 -23.72 -13.61 -5.04
N VAL A 67 -24.56 -13.63 -4.03
CA VAL A 67 -24.78 -14.81 -3.17
C VAL A 67 -25.16 -16.02 -4.04
N SER A 68 -24.60 -17.19 -3.72
CA SER A 68 -24.85 -18.45 -4.42
C SER A 68 -24.92 -19.59 -3.41
N ASP A 69 -25.41 -20.76 -3.83
CA ASP A 69 -25.48 -21.95 -2.97
C ASP A 69 -24.10 -22.35 -2.42
N LYS A 70 -23.04 -22.14 -3.20
CA LYS A 70 -21.65 -22.38 -2.78
C LYS A 70 -21.16 -21.34 -1.78
N HIS A 71 -21.64 -20.09 -1.90
CA HIS A 71 -21.24 -18.96 -1.06
C HIS A 71 -22.48 -18.26 -0.50
N PRO A 72 -23.17 -18.87 0.48
CA PRO A 72 -24.46 -18.37 0.99
C PRO A 72 -24.36 -17.04 1.74
N PHE A 73 -23.17 -16.65 2.21
CA PHE A 73 -22.91 -15.34 2.83
C PHE A 73 -22.23 -14.34 1.89
N GLY A 74 -22.15 -14.67 0.58
CA GLY A 74 -21.42 -13.86 -0.41
C GLY A 74 -19.91 -14.08 -0.35
N GLN A 75 -19.17 -13.29 -1.12
CA GLN A 75 -17.71 -13.39 -1.24
C GLN A 75 -17.00 -12.09 -0.79
N ALA A 76 -17.62 -11.27 0.05
CA ALA A 76 -17.09 -9.98 0.45
C ALA A 76 -15.68 -10.05 1.07
N ARG A 77 -15.34 -11.16 1.74
CA ARG A 77 -14.00 -11.42 2.29
C ARG A 77 -12.90 -11.63 1.25
N ALA A 78 -13.25 -11.80 -0.03
CA ALA A 78 -12.26 -11.90 -1.11
C ALA A 78 -11.35 -10.66 -1.13
N LYS A 79 -11.86 -9.47 -0.79
CA LYS A 79 -11.03 -8.26 -0.66
C LYS A 79 -9.84 -8.47 0.28
N TYR A 80 -10.08 -9.01 1.46
CA TYR A 80 -9.02 -9.23 2.46
C TYR A 80 -8.00 -10.28 2.03
N PHE A 81 -8.45 -11.30 1.29
CA PHE A 81 -7.55 -12.28 0.70
C PHE A 81 -6.60 -11.62 -0.33
N TYR A 82 -7.16 -10.85 -1.27
CA TYR A 82 -6.33 -10.15 -2.26
C TYR A 82 -5.44 -9.10 -1.62
N SER A 83 -5.91 -8.38 -0.61
CA SER A 83 -5.10 -7.45 0.17
C SER A 83 -3.92 -8.14 0.88
N LEU A 84 -4.11 -9.36 1.38
CA LEU A 84 -3.02 -10.16 1.95
C LEU A 84 -2.01 -10.59 0.87
N VAL A 85 -2.49 -10.97 -0.32
CA VAL A 85 -1.60 -11.29 -1.47
C VAL A 85 -0.77 -10.07 -1.86
N VAL A 86 -1.37 -8.88 -1.90
CA VAL A 86 -0.66 -7.60 -2.11
C VAL A 86 0.45 -7.40 -1.09
N ALA A 87 0.14 -7.56 0.21
CA ALA A 87 1.14 -7.44 1.27
C ALA A 87 2.29 -8.46 1.11
N MET A 88 1.99 -9.69 0.68
CA MET A 88 3.02 -10.69 0.39
C MET A 88 3.88 -10.29 -0.82
N MET A 89 3.30 -9.76 -1.88
CA MET A 89 4.06 -9.26 -3.04
C MET A 89 4.97 -8.09 -2.64
N LEU A 90 4.47 -7.15 -1.85
CA LEU A 90 5.25 -6.04 -1.33
C LEU A 90 6.43 -6.54 -0.48
N PHE A 91 6.21 -7.58 0.36
CA PHE A 91 7.27 -8.17 1.17
C PHE A 91 8.34 -8.85 0.34
N PHE A 92 7.96 -9.77 -0.55
CA PHE A 92 8.92 -10.58 -1.29
C PHE A 92 9.54 -9.83 -2.45
N ALA A 93 8.72 -9.24 -3.33
CA ALA A 93 9.22 -8.56 -4.52
C ALA A 93 9.74 -7.16 -4.21
N GLY A 94 9.01 -6.35 -3.42
CA GLY A 94 9.43 -5.00 -3.07
C GLY A 94 10.56 -4.98 -2.03
N GLY A 95 10.36 -5.67 -0.90
CA GLY A 95 11.26 -5.61 0.24
C GLY A 95 12.44 -6.58 0.16
N ALA A 96 12.18 -7.89 0.21
CA ALA A 96 13.23 -8.90 0.39
C ALA A 96 14.20 -8.94 -0.80
N LEU A 97 13.69 -8.94 -2.04
CA LEU A 97 14.56 -8.89 -3.23
C LEU A 97 15.36 -7.59 -3.27
N GLY A 98 14.75 -6.47 -2.92
CA GLY A 98 15.43 -5.18 -2.87
C GLY A 98 16.56 -5.13 -1.84
N VAL A 99 16.34 -5.71 -0.64
CA VAL A 99 17.40 -5.84 0.39
C VAL A 99 18.54 -6.73 -0.11
N MET A 100 18.22 -7.86 -0.74
CA MET A 100 19.25 -8.79 -1.26
C MET A 100 20.14 -8.12 -2.30
N GLU A 101 19.55 -7.49 -3.31
CA GLU A 101 20.27 -6.81 -4.38
C GLU A 101 21.11 -5.63 -3.86
N ALA A 102 20.51 -4.79 -3.01
CA ALA A 102 21.23 -3.67 -2.42
C ALA A 102 22.35 -4.11 -1.47
N THR A 103 22.17 -5.23 -0.75
CA THR A 103 23.21 -5.80 0.11
C THR A 103 24.37 -6.35 -0.72
N GLU A 104 24.11 -6.98 -1.86
CA GLU A 104 25.15 -7.43 -2.77
C GLU A 104 25.99 -6.25 -3.26
N LYS A 105 25.35 -5.16 -3.69
CA LYS A 105 26.04 -3.91 -4.09
C LYS A 105 26.78 -3.24 -2.93
N LEU A 106 26.30 -3.40 -1.70
CA LEU A 106 26.97 -2.85 -0.52
C LEU A 106 28.30 -3.53 -0.25
N PHE A 107 28.37 -4.86 -0.43
CA PHE A 107 29.61 -5.64 -0.21
C PHE A 107 30.51 -5.70 -1.44
N HIS A 108 29.95 -5.53 -2.64
CA HIS A 108 30.66 -5.54 -3.91
C HIS A 108 30.36 -4.28 -4.72
N PRO A 109 30.84 -3.11 -4.28
CA PRO A 109 30.58 -1.85 -4.97
C PRO A 109 31.34 -1.82 -6.30
N GLU A 110 30.65 -2.05 -7.41
CA GLU A 110 31.31 -2.14 -8.72
C GLU A 110 31.49 -0.77 -9.38
N HIS A 111 30.51 0.13 -9.26
CA HIS A 111 30.54 1.43 -9.96
C HIS A 111 29.81 2.53 -9.17
N ASN A 112 30.26 3.76 -9.34
CA ASN A 112 29.50 4.95 -8.91
C ASN A 112 28.22 5.09 -9.77
N VAL A 113 27.20 5.70 -9.19
CA VAL A 113 25.95 6.01 -9.88
C VAL A 113 26.25 6.88 -11.10
N GLU A 114 25.98 6.35 -12.30
CA GLU A 114 26.14 7.11 -13.54
C GLU A 114 24.96 8.06 -13.75
N ASN A 115 25.19 9.13 -14.50
CA ASN A 115 24.15 10.12 -14.84
C ASN A 115 23.31 10.61 -13.64
N THR A 116 23.96 10.85 -12.50
CA THR A 116 23.34 11.22 -11.22
C THR A 116 22.26 12.30 -11.35
N TRP A 117 22.45 13.31 -12.18
CA TRP A 117 21.48 14.39 -12.39
C TRP A 117 20.19 13.92 -13.05
N LEU A 118 20.28 12.95 -13.99
CA LEU A 118 19.11 12.31 -14.59
C LEU A 118 18.34 11.50 -13.54
N VAL A 119 19.05 10.71 -12.74
CA VAL A 119 18.47 9.92 -11.64
C VAL A 119 17.74 10.82 -10.67
N MET A 120 18.39 11.92 -10.24
CA MET A 120 17.78 12.89 -9.34
C MET A 120 16.52 13.54 -9.95
N GLY A 121 16.54 13.84 -11.24
CA GLY A 121 15.38 14.37 -11.94
C GLY A 121 14.19 13.40 -11.91
N ILE A 122 14.44 12.10 -12.14
CA ILE A 122 13.41 11.04 -12.07
C ILE A 122 12.90 10.87 -10.64
N LEU A 123 13.78 10.84 -9.65
CA LEU A 123 13.41 10.72 -8.23
C LEU A 123 12.57 11.90 -7.74
N VAL A 124 12.94 13.13 -8.11
CA VAL A 124 12.17 14.34 -7.77
C VAL A 124 10.80 14.33 -8.45
N PHE A 125 10.74 13.93 -9.73
CA PHE A 125 9.47 13.78 -10.42
C PHE A 125 8.56 12.74 -9.73
N GLY A 126 9.11 11.56 -9.41
CA GLY A 126 8.41 10.53 -8.65
C GLY A 126 7.92 11.05 -7.30
N LEU A 127 8.77 11.77 -6.55
CA LEU A 127 8.44 12.36 -5.25
C LEU A 127 7.24 13.32 -5.33
N ILE A 128 7.16 14.13 -6.39
CA ILE A 128 6.02 15.02 -6.60
C ILE A 128 4.74 14.20 -6.84
N VAL A 129 4.78 13.20 -7.71
CA VAL A 129 3.63 12.35 -8.05
C VAL A 129 3.14 11.63 -6.79
N GLU A 130 4.03 10.93 -6.09
CA GLU A 130 3.69 10.15 -4.88
C GLU A 130 3.21 11.05 -3.72
N THR A 131 3.76 12.25 -3.60
CA THR A 131 3.28 13.22 -2.59
C THR A 131 1.86 13.70 -2.90
N VAL A 132 1.50 13.85 -4.17
CA VAL A 132 0.13 14.19 -4.58
C VAL A 132 -0.82 13.04 -4.27
N SER A 133 -0.44 11.79 -4.61
CA SER A 133 -1.21 10.59 -4.29
C SER A 133 -1.44 10.46 -2.78
N LEU A 134 -0.37 10.54 -1.97
CA LEU A 134 -0.46 10.49 -0.51
C LEU A 134 -1.40 11.56 0.07
N ARG A 135 -1.39 12.77 -0.48
CA ARG A 135 -2.33 13.83 -0.05
C ARG A 135 -3.78 13.46 -0.32
N VAL A 136 -4.06 12.80 -1.46
CA VAL A 136 -5.39 12.31 -1.80
C VAL A 136 -5.80 11.21 -0.81
N ALA A 137 -4.94 10.23 -0.55
CA ALA A 137 -5.19 9.17 0.42
C ALA A 137 -5.47 9.72 1.84
N ILE A 138 -4.67 10.70 2.31
CA ILE A 138 -4.90 11.36 3.60
C ILE A 138 -6.25 12.11 3.63
N LYS A 139 -6.64 12.75 2.53
CA LYS A 139 -7.93 13.44 2.44
C LYS A 139 -9.09 12.45 2.52
N GLU A 140 -8.97 11.30 1.90
CA GLU A 140 -9.97 10.24 1.94
C GLU A 140 -10.08 9.63 3.33
N ILE A 141 -8.95 9.34 4.00
CA ILE A 141 -8.91 8.91 5.40
C ILE A 141 -9.64 9.91 6.30
N LYS A 142 -9.38 11.21 6.14
CA LYS A 142 -10.05 12.25 6.93
C LYS A 142 -11.57 12.29 6.67
N ALA A 143 -12.01 12.04 5.45
CA ALA A 143 -13.43 12.01 5.10
C ALA A 143 -14.16 10.79 5.71
N LEU A 144 -13.46 9.66 5.86
CA LEU A 144 -13.99 8.45 6.47
C LEU A 144 -13.90 8.45 8.00
N ASN A 145 -12.95 9.16 8.56
CA ASN A 145 -12.73 9.26 10.01
C ASN A 145 -13.73 10.22 10.67
N LYS A 146 -15.01 9.85 10.62
CA LYS A 146 -16.11 10.65 11.20
C LYS A 146 -16.04 10.70 12.74
N ASP A 147 -15.44 9.72 13.37
CA ASP A 147 -15.31 9.61 14.83
C ASP A 147 -14.12 10.40 15.39
N GLY A 148 -13.34 11.10 14.54
CA GLY A 148 -12.21 11.93 14.96
C GLY A 148 -11.07 11.16 15.61
N LEU A 149 -10.88 9.89 15.25
CA LEU A 149 -9.81 9.06 15.76
C LEU A 149 -8.44 9.59 15.31
N SER A 150 -7.39 9.36 16.12
CA SER A 150 -6.03 9.60 15.66
C SER A 150 -5.73 8.72 14.43
N LEU A 151 -4.86 9.21 13.52
CA LEU A 151 -4.52 8.49 12.28
C LEU A 151 -4.11 7.04 12.56
N TYR A 152 -3.21 6.82 13.52
CA TYR A 152 -2.76 5.48 13.90
C TYR A 152 -3.93 4.58 14.35
N ARG A 153 -4.82 5.12 15.18
CA ARG A 153 -5.97 4.38 15.68
C ARG A 153 -6.98 4.11 14.56
N PHE A 154 -7.21 5.08 13.68
CA PHE A 154 -8.05 4.89 12.51
C PHE A 154 -7.51 3.77 11.61
N LEU A 155 -6.21 3.79 11.28
CA LEU A 155 -5.60 2.76 10.43
C LEU A 155 -5.72 1.36 11.04
N ARG A 156 -5.58 1.24 12.36
CA ARG A 156 -5.69 -0.04 13.06
C ARG A 156 -7.13 -0.53 13.23
N GLU A 157 -8.09 0.37 13.42
CA GLU A 157 -9.51 0.03 13.60
C GLU A 157 -10.26 0.00 12.26
N SER A 158 -9.67 0.52 11.17
CA SER A 158 -10.30 0.59 9.87
C SER A 158 -10.54 -0.80 9.28
N ARG A 159 -11.72 -0.98 8.70
CA ARG A 159 -12.08 -2.19 7.94
C ARG A 159 -11.94 -1.99 6.43
N HIS A 160 -11.50 -0.80 6.01
CA HIS A 160 -11.27 -0.43 4.61
C HIS A 160 -9.85 -0.81 4.18
N SER A 161 -9.65 -2.09 3.81
CA SER A 161 -8.33 -2.61 3.44
C SER A 161 -7.67 -1.85 2.29
N GLU A 162 -8.46 -1.40 1.31
CA GLU A 162 -7.96 -0.65 0.15
C GLU A 162 -7.26 0.65 0.56
N ILE A 163 -7.87 1.42 1.46
CA ILE A 163 -7.31 2.70 1.92
C ILE A 163 -6.06 2.49 2.77
N LEU A 164 -6.03 1.41 3.57
CA LEU A 164 -4.83 1.04 4.32
C LEU A 164 -3.66 0.75 3.39
N ILE A 165 -3.91 -0.01 2.31
CA ILE A 165 -2.88 -0.35 1.32
C ILE A 165 -2.37 0.92 0.65
N ILE A 166 -3.25 1.70 0.04
CA ILE A 166 -2.88 2.92 -0.70
C ILE A 166 -2.09 3.88 0.21
N PHE A 167 -2.57 4.11 1.44
CA PHE A 167 -1.86 4.99 2.38
C PHE A 167 -0.48 4.44 2.77
N ALA A 168 -0.35 3.13 2.99
CA ALA A 168 0.92 2.52 3.36
C ALA A 168 1.90 2.54 2.18
N GLU A 169 1.45 2.20 0.98
CA GLU A 169 2.24 2.23 -0.26
C GLU A 169 2.73 3.63 -0.57
N ASP A 170 1.84 4.62 -0.65
CA ASP A 170 2.19 6.02 -0.92
C ASP A 170 3.14 6.60 0.15
N SER A 171 2.93 6.24 1.42
CA SER A 171 3.82 6.66 2.50
C SER A 171 5.21 6.07 2.35
N CYS A 172 5.30 4.77 2.00
CA CYS A 172 6.58 4.12 1.74
C CYS A 172 7.25 4.66 0.49
N ALA A 173 6.49 4.95 -0.57
CA ALA A 173 7.02 5.54 -1.79
C ALA A 173 7.64 6.93 -1.53
N VAL A 174 6.94 7.81 -0.81
CA VAL A 174 7.47 9.13 -0.45
C VAL A 174 8.73 9.02 0.42
N LEU A 175 8.72 8.16 1.44
CA LEU A 175 9.87 7.95 2.31
C LEU A 175 11.03 7.29 1.55
N GLY A 176 10.75 6.29 0.70
CA GLY A 176 11.73 5.62 -0.14
C GLY A 176 12.42 6.59 -1.09
N LEU A 177 11.65 7.43 -1.79
CA LEU A 177 12.18 8.45 -2.69
C LEU A 177 13.05 9.48 -1.97
N LEU A 178 12.69 9.89 -0.75
CA LEU A 178 13.53 10.77 0.07
C LEU A 178 14.84 10.09 0.47
N ILE A 179 14.79 8.82 0.85
CA ILE A 179 15.99 8.01 1.17
C ILE A 179 16.85 7.85 -0.08
N ALA A 180 16.24 7.53 -1.24
CA ALA A 180 16.94 7.38 -2.52
C ALA A 180 17.64 8.70 -2.93
N LEU A 181 16.94 9.82 -2.86
CA LEU A 181 17.52 11.14 -3.13
C LEU A 181 18.71 11.44 -2.21
N GLY A 182 18.55 11.19 -0.92
CA GLY A 182 19.64 11.37 0.07
C GLY A 182 20.85 10.51 -0.23
N GLY A 183 20.64 9.20 -0.50
CA GLY A 183 21.71 8.26 -0.83
C GLY A 183 22.42 8.58 -2.12
N THR A 184 21.67 8.89 -3.18
CA THR A 184 22.25 9.31 -4.49
C THR A 184 23.05 10.61 -4.39
N LEU A 185 22.54 11.60 -3.65
CA LEU A 185 23.27 12.84 -3.38
C LEU A 185 24.57 12.60 -2.62
N LEU A 186 24.51 11.85 -1.51
CA LEU A 186 25.70 11.54 -0.70
C LEU A 186 26.70 10.72 -1.52
N SER A 187 26.26 9.75 -2.30
CA SER A 187 27.10 8.96 -3.19
C SER A 187 27.82 9.87 -4.19
N HIS A 188 27.12 10.83 -4.80
CA HIS A 188 27.68 11.76 -5.75
C HIS A 188 28.73 12.69 -5.13
N PHE A 189 28.44 13.34 -3.99
CA PHE A 189 29.36 14.28 -3.36
C PHE A 189 30.57 13.63 -2.72
N THR A 190 30.43 12.40 -2.22
CA THR A 190 31.53 11.66 -1.58
C THR A 190 32.29 10.78 -2.56
N ASN A 191 31.82 10.62 -3.81
CA ASN A 191 32.31 9.64 -4.78
C ASN A 191 32.36 8.22 -4.20
N ASN A 192 31.41 7.86 -3.34
CA ASN A 192 31.37 6.58 -2.66
C ASN A 192 30.02 5.89 -2.90
N PRO A 193 29.95 4.79 -3.67
CA PRO A 193 28.74 4.06 -3.99
C PRO A 193 28.07 3.42 -2.77
N PHE A 194 28.76 3.35 -1.64
CA PHE A 194 28.24 2.82 -0.38
C PHE A 194 26.92 3.49 0.03
N TYR A 195 26.77 4.81 -0.13
CA TYR A 195 25.58 5.54 0.29
C TYR A 195 24.35 5.23 -0.56
N ASP A 196 24.53 4.99 -1.86
CA ASP A 196 23.43 4.56 -2.74
C ASP A 196 22.99 3.14 -2.40
N ALA A 197 23.92 2.21 -2.23
CA ALA A 197 23.62 0.84 -1.82
C ALA A 197 22.95 0.79 -0.43
N LEU A 198 23.45 1.58 0.55
CA LEU A 198 22.84 1.68 1.87
C LEU A 198 21.39 2.19 1.79
N SER A 199 21.14 3.19 0.97
CA SER A 199 19.77 3.70 0.79
C SER A 199 18.86 2.63 0.18
N GLY A 200 19.34 1.82 -0.76
CA GLY A 200 18.62 0.66 -1.27
C GLY A 200 18.23 -0.35 -0.17
N VAL A 201 19.18 -0.68 0.72
CA VAL A 201 18.88 -1.56 1.87
C VAL A 201 17.80 -0.95 2.78
N LEU A 202 17.92 0.35 3.08
CA LEU A 202 16.94 1.04 3.94
C LEU A 202 15.54 1.07 3.32
N ILE A 203 15.43 1.29 2.01
CA ILE A 203 14.17 1.24 1.27
C ILE A 203 13.56 -0.16 1.33
N GLY A 204 14.34 -1.19 1.05
CA GLY A 204 13.88 -2.58 1.11
C GLY A 204 13.40 -2.97 2.52
N LEU A 205 14.11 -2.55 3.58
CA LEU A 205 13.68 -2.78 4.97
C LEU A 205 12.40 -2.02 5.32
N LEU A 206 12.24 -0.79 4.82
CA LEU A 206 11.01 0.01 4.97
C LEU A 206 9.82 -0.74 4.37
N LEU A 207 9.97 -1.26 3.14
CA LEU A 207 8.93 -2.03 2.44
C LEU A 207 8.61 -3.34 3.17
N CYS A 208 9.60 -4.07 3.65
CA CYS A 208 9.37 -5.26 4.48
C CYS A 208 8.56 -4.93 5.75
N GLY A 209 8.90 -3.85 6.43
CA GLY A 209 8.19 -3.40 7.63
C GLY A 209 6.72 -3.05 7.36
N ALA A 210 6.46 -2.30 6.29
CA ALA A 210 5.11 -1.94 5.86
C ALA A 210 4.30 -3.18 5.46
N ALA A 211 4.90 -4.08 4.70
CA ALA A 211 4.27 -5.32 4.26
C ALA A 211 3.87 -6.23 5.44
N LEU A 212 4.74 -6.36 6.45
CA LEU A 212 4.44 -7.13 7.67
C LEU A 212 3.30 -6.50 8.47
N PHE A 213 3.26 -5.16 8.55
CA PHE A 213 2.15 -4.44 9.18
C PHE A 213 0.84 -4.73 8.45
N LEU A 214 0.80 -4.57 7.12
CA LEU A 214 -0.38 -4.83 6.29
C LEU A 214 -0.83 -6.29 6.38
N ALA A 215 0.11 -7.24 6.27
CA ALA A 215 -0.19 -8.67 6.35
C ALA A 215 -0.86 -9.04 7.68
N ARG A 216 -0.41 -8.45 8.79
CA ARG A 216 -0.99 -8.68 10.11
C ARG A 216 -2.43 -8.16 10.18
N GLU A 217 -2.70 -6.95 9.69
CA GLU A 217 -4.03 -6.36 9.68
C GLU A 217 -5.00 -7.18 8.81
N PHE A 218 -4.58 -7.55 7.61
CA PHE A 218 -5.44 -8.33 6.70
C PHE A 218 -5.67 -9.77 7.15
N TYR A 219 -4.69 -10.37 7.81
CA TYR A 219 -4.86 -11.69 8.42
C TYR A 219 -5.98 -11.67 9.47
N GLY A 220 -6.02 -10.66 10.35
CA GLY A 220 -7.09 -10.49 11.31
C GLY A 220 -8.46 -10.36 10.65
N LEU A 221 -8.57 -9.51 9.63
CA LEU A 221 -9.82 -9.30 8.86
C LEU A 221 -10.25 -10.56 8.09
N LEU A 222 -9.31 -11.33 7.57
CA LEU A 222 -9.59 -12.56 6.83
C LEU A 222 -10.15 -13.65 7.74
N ILE A 223 -9.59 -13.85 8.93
CA ILE A 223 -10.12 -14.81 9.94
C ILE A 223 -11.48 -14.34 10.43
N GLY A 224 -11.67 -13.07 10.63
CA GLY A 224 -12.92 -12.43 11.04
C GLY A 224 -12.82 -11.74 12.37
N GLU A 225 -12.56 -10.45 12.31
CA GLU A 225 -12.60 -9.58 13.48
C GLU A 225 -14.02 -9.16 13.82
N SER A 226 -14.23 -8.76 15.07
CA SER A 226 -15.47 -8.15 15.52
C SER A 226 -15.66 -6.77 14.84
N VAL A 227 -16.88 -6.27 14.86
CA VAL A 227 -17.18 -4.87 14.49
C VAL A 227 -16.43 -3.89 15.39
N THR A 228 -16.32 -2.64 14.95
CA THR A 228 -15.66 -1.58 15.73
C THR A 228 -16.28 -1.41 17.12
N THR A 229 -15.51 -0.88 18.06
CA THR A 229 -16.02 -0.64 19.42
C THR A 229 -17.27 0.24 19.42
N ASN A 230 -17.31 1.26 18.55
CA ASN A 230 -18.45 2.17 18.42
C ASN A 230 -19.69 1.45 17.87
N ASP A 231 -19.52 0.61 16.85
CA ASP A 231 -20.63 -0.19 16.30
C ASP A 231 -21.13 -1.22 17.30
N LEU A 232 -20.23 -1.84 18.07
CA LEU A 232 -20.61 -2.76 19.13
C LEU A 232 -21.46 -2.05 20.21
N LEU A 233 -21.10 -0.82 20.57
CA LEU A 233 -21.89 -0.02 21.51
C LEU A 233 -23.27 0.32 20.93
N ARG A 234 -23.35 0.72 19.64
CA ARG A 234 -24.62 0.96 18.94
C ARG A 234 -25.50 -0.30 18.89
N ILE A 235 -24.91 -1.45 18.58
CA ILE A 235 -25.62 -2.73 18.58
C ILE A 235 -26.15 -3.03 19.98
N LYS A 236 -25.33 -2.92 21.02
CA LYS A 236 -25.75 -3.15 22.41
C LYS A 236 -26.84 -2.18 22.85
N SER A 237 -26.76 -0.91 22.46
CA SER A 237 -27.79 0.08 22.81
C SER A 237 -29.15 -0.21 22.16
N ALA A 238 -29.14 -0.82 20.95
CA ALA A 238 -30.39 -1.23 20.27
C ALA A 238 -31.16 -2.32 21.02
N PHE A 239 -30.48 -3.08 21.90
CA PHE A 239 -31.10 -4.10 22.76
C PHE A 239 -31.52 -3.54 24.14
N ASN A 240 -31.29 -2.26 24.42
CA ASN A 240 -31.74 -1.61 25.67
C ASN A 240 -33.24 -1.25 25.55
N ARG A 241 -34.10 -2.26 25.64
CA ARG A 241 -35.57 -2.17 25.51
C ARG A 241 -36.22 -2.79 26.73
N THR A 242 -37.42 -2.36 27.05
CA THR A 242 -38.19 -2.81 28.21
C THR A 242 -38.52 -4.30 28.15
N GLU A 243 -38.62 -4.88 26.97
CA GLU A 243 -38.93 -6.29 26.75
C GLU A 243 -37.70 -7.22 26.96
N ILE A 244 -36.50 -6.67 27.09
CA ILE A 244 -35.26 -7.41 27.24
C ILE A 244 -34.74 -7.23 28.66
N SER A 245 -34.85 -8.23 29.51
CA SER A 245 -34.41 -8.18 30.90
C SER A 245 -32.87 -8.16 31.03
N LYS A 246 -32.14 -8.84 30.16
CA LYS A 246 -30.68 -8.89 30.20
C LYS A 246 -30.08 -9.35 28.87
N LEU A 247 -29.07 -8.61 28.39
CA LEU A 247 -28.24 -9.04 27.28
C LEU A 247 -27.07 -9.88 27.81
N ILE A 248 -27.04 -11.18 27.50
CA ILE A 248 -26.08 -12.13 28.06
C ILE A 248 -24.75 -12.06 27.29
N ASN A 249 -24.80 -12.08 25.97
CA ASN A 249 -23.58 -12.04 25.13
C ASN A 249 -23.91 -11.47 23.74
N VAL A 250 -22.94 -10.76 23.13
CA VAL A 250 -23.00 -10.28 21.74
C VAL A 250 -21.68 -10.66 21.08
N LYS A 251 -21.75 -11.52 20.09
CA LYS A 251 -20.62 -11.85 19.22
C LYS A 251 -20.91 -11.32 17.84
N THR A 252 -19.98 -10.60 17.28
CA THR A 252 -20.10 -10.03 15.94
C THR A 252 -18.92 -10.47 15.10
N ILE A 253 -19.11 -10.55 13.80
CA ILE A 253 -18.07 -10.83 12.84
C ILE A 253 -18.23 -9.86 11.66
N HIS A 254 -17.15 -9.24 11.25
CA HIS A 254 -17.15 -8.33 10.13
C HIS A 254 -17.02 -9.13 8.82
N LEU A 255 -17.95 -8.95 7.89
CA LEU A 255 -17.97 -9.65 6.61
C LEU A 255 -17.52 -8.77 5.44
N SER A 256 -17.78 -7.46 5.51
CA SER A 256 -17.47 -6.48 4.46
C SER A 256 -17.43 -5.07 5.06
N PRO A 257 -16.60 -4.17 4.50
CA PRO A 257 -16.67 -2.74 4.81
C PRO A 257 -17.96 -2.11 4.33
#